data_cd00ea3eb377a02ae1f60043d910c3b7
#
_entry.id   cd00ea3eb377a02ae1f60043d910c3b7
#
_cell.length_a   1.000
_cell.length_b   1.000
_cell.length_c   1.000
_cell.angle_alpha   90.00
_cell.angle_beta   90.00
_cell.angle_gamma   90.00
#
_symmetry.space_group_name_H-M   'P 1'
#
loop_
_entity.id
_entity.type
_entity.pdbx_description
1 polymer ?
#
loop_
_entity_poly.entity_id
_entity_poly.type
_entity_poly.pdbx_seq_one_letter_code
_entity_poly.pdbx_strand_id
1 'polypeptide(L)'
;MKIPSIGLLLLIPSVVAFMPLQKRSSSLSIAVGLLDELLGKSTPIMPKVRVPDNFEIPEPKPLTLTSSADLAGVLKSSAALAVRLGTGAFVLGWKIDSVFAKQDDGKYGLSIGPFCIRDSSSVLQDAPRPTKPLILYEYDGSPFCKRVRETINVLDLTVEYRPCPGARSGFSDELFKRTGKRTVPYLVDPNTGFETFESSDQIDYLLQTYGPPEDSYDKLALWPITFQSFSISTSTMVAILRDMPGSRRQPNARPDNQKMKPIKLWGYECSPFVRPVREKLCSLCLRHEMVSCARGSTNRDQMMEKVGRFQVPFMEDPNTGIAMFEGPEIVQYLENVYTVDKYSQK
;
A
#
# COMPACT_ATOMS: atom_id res chain seq x y z
N MET A 1 -7.52 -21.96 -51.28
CA MET A 1 -8.51 -22.82 -50.58
C MET A 1 -8.47 -22.45 -49.12
N LYS A 2 -9.43 -21.65 -48.67
CA LYS A 2 -9.48 -21.14 -47.30
C LYS A 2 -10.23 -22.16 -46.43
N ILE A 3 -9.57 -22.71 -45.43
CA ILE A 3 -10.18 -23.57 -44.41
C ILE A 3 -10.82 -22.68 -43.35
N PRO A 4 -12.08 -22.83 -43.02
CA PRO A 4 -12.73 -21.91 -42.06
C PRO A 4 -12.33 -22.28 -40.63
N SER A 5 -11.82 -21.28 -39.91
CA SER A 5 -11.37 -21.30 -38.49
C SER A 5 -12.51 -21.44 -37.47
N ILE A 6 -13.68 -21.87 -37.84
CA ILE A 6 -14.88 -21.91 -36.95
C ILE A 6 -14.99 -23.22 -36.16
N GLY A 7 -14.31 -24.29 -36.56
CA GLY A 7 -14.43 -25.59 -35.89
C GLY A 7 -13.70 -25.76 -34.57
N LEU A 8 -12.67 -24.95 -34.31
CA LEU A 8 -11.81 -25.12 -33.12
C LEU A 8 -12.34 -24.42 -31.87
N LEU A 9 -13.19 -23.40 -32.05
CA LEU A 9 -13.75 -22.63 -30.93
C LEU A 9 -14.88 -23.36 -30.18
N LEU A 10 -15.51 -24.33 -30.79
CA LEU A 10 -16.67 -25.07 -30.21
C LEU A 10 -16.27 -26.30 -29.38
N LEU A 11 -15.01 -26.75 -29.44
CA LEU A 11 -14.54 -27.93 -28.70
C LEU A 11 -13.97 -27.59 -27.29
N ILE A 12 -13.60 -26.37 -27.06
CA ILE A 12 -12.98 -25.96 -25.77
C ILE A 12 -13.97 -25.95 -24.59
N PRO A 13 -15.24 -25.51 -24.72
CA PRO A 13 -16.20 -25.53 -23.61
C PRO A 13 -16.58 -26.95 -23.15
N SER A 14 -16.58 -27.93 -24.04
CA SER A 14 -17.04 -29.28 -23.73
C SER A 14 -16.04 -30.11 -22.93
N VAL A 15 -14.75 -29.86 -23.10
CA VAL A 15 -13.68 -30.57 -22.35
C VAL A 15 -13.51 -30.01 -20.93
N VAL A 16 -13.72 -28.71 -20.76
CA VAL A 16 -13.60 -28.05 -19.45
C VAL A 16 -14.75 -28.36 -18.51
N ALA A 17 -15.94 -28.73 -19.06
CA ALA A 17 -17.12 -29.01 -18.25
C ALA A 17 -17.05 -30.29 -17.42
N PHE A 18 -16.19 -31.26 -17.78
CA PHE A 18 -16.08 -32.55 -17.11
C PHE A 18 -14.88 -32.68 -16.13
N MET A 19 -14.10 -31.62 -15.90
CA MET A 19 -12.96 -31.67 -14.97
C MET A 19 -13.31 -31.15 -13.57
N PRO A 20 -12.67 -31.67 -12.48
CA PRO A 20 -12.79 -31.11 -11.13
C PRO A 20 -12.36 -29.64 -11.09
N LEU A 21 -12.99 -28.84 -10.24
CA LEU A 21 -12.80 -27.38 -10.14
C LEU A 21 -11.32 -26.93 -10.06
N GLN A 22 -10.48 -27.71 -9.40
CA GLN A 22 -9.06 -27.40 -9.22
C GLN A 22 -8.23 -27.61 -10.51
N LYS A 23 -8.65 -28.53 -11.40
CA LYS A 23 -8.05 -28.75 -12.73
C LYS A 23 -8.61 -27.79 -13.79
N ARG A 24 -9.81 -27.22 -13.57
CA ARG A 24 -10.40 -26.24 -14.49
C ARG A 24 -9.61 -24.93 -14.55
N SER A 25 -9.09 -24.47 -13.41
CA SER A 25 -8.28 -23.23 -13.33
C SER A 25 -6.96 -23.37 -14.10
N SER A 26 -6.25 -24.48 -13.96
CA SER A 26 -4.98 -24.71 -14.65
C SER A 26 -5.16 -24.93 -16.15
N SER A 27 -6.22 -25.64 -16.56
CA SER A 27 -6.51 -25.90 -17.99
C SER A 27 -6.99 -24.64 -18.71
N LEU A 28 -7.72 -23.75 -18.03
CA LEU A 28 -8.14 -22.48 -18.60
C LEU A 28 -6.95 -21.54 -18.79
N SER A 29 -6.02 -21.50 -17.84
CA SER A 29 -4.80 -20.67 -17.95
C SER A 29 -3.87 -21.17 -19.07
N ILE A 30 -3.76 -22.47 -19.27
CA ILE A 30 -2.99 -23.06 -20.37
C ILE A 30 -3.66 -22.77 -21.73
N ALA A 31 -4.98 -22.87 -21.81
CA ALA A 31 -5.73 -22.59 -23.03
C ALA A 31 -5.67 -21.09 -23.41
N VAL A 32 -5.72 -20.18 -22.42
CA VAL A 32 -5.56 -18.74 -22.63
C VAL A 32 -4.12 -18.42 -23.07
N GLY A 33 -3.10 -19.04 -22.45
CA GLY A 33 -1.70 -18.89 -22.85
C GLY A 33 -1.44 -19.35 -24.30
N LEU A 34 -1.98 -20.48 -24.72
CA LEU A 34 -1.89 -20.99 -26.10
C LEU A 34 -2.63 -20.09 -27.12
N LEU A 35 -3.75 -19.49 -26.73
CA LEU A 35 -4.49 -18.54 -27.57
C LEU A 35 -3.72 -17.22 -27.75
N ASP A 36 -3.08 -16.73 -26.70
CA ASP A 36 -2.25 -15.52 -26.75
C ASP A 36 -0.98 -15.75 -27.58
N GLU A 37 -0.39 -16.94 -27.55
CA GLU A 37 0.75 -17.34 -28.37
C GLU A 37 0.35 -17.46 -29.85
N LEU A 38 -0.82 -18.03 -30.14
CA LEU A 38 -1.39 -18.13 -31.50
C LEU A 38 -1.77 -16.77 -32.09
N LEU A 39 -2.12 -15.80 -31.23
CA LEU A 39 -2.46 -14.43 -31.63
C LEU A 39 -1.23 -13.51 -31.72
N GLY A 40 0.00 -14.03 -31.51
CA GLY A 40 1.23 -13.25 -31.51
C GLY A 40 1.31 -12.21 -30.39
N LYS A 41 0.46 -12.34 -29.36
CA LYS A 41 0.56 -11.53 -28.16
C LYS A 41 1.61 -12.19 -27.26
N SER A 42 2.82 -11.65 -27.26
CA SER A 42 3.82 -12.05 -26.27
C SER A 42 3.25 -11.80 -24.88
N THR A 43 2.99 -12.87 -24.12
CA THR A 43 2.70 -12.75 -22.69
C THR A 43 3.85 -11.94 -22.07
N PRO A 44 3.60 -10.85 -21.34
CA PRO A 44 4.67 -10.09 -20.72
C PRO A 44 5.47 -11.05 -19.83
N ILE A 45 6.74 -11.30 -20.17
CA ILE A 45 7.63 -12.10 -19.34
C ILE A 45 7.77 -11.32 -18.04
N MET A 46 7.13 -11.81 -16.96
CA MET A 46 7.25 -11.20 -15.64
C MET A 46 8.70 -11.28 -15.21
N PRO A 47 9.28 -10.17 -14.73
CA PRO A 47 10.66 -10.15 -14.28
C PRO A 47 10.86 -11.18 -13.17
N LYS A 48 11.83 -12.09 -13.32
CA LYS A 48 12.17 -13.05 -12.26
C LYS A 48 12.96 -12.31 -11.18
N VAL A 49 12.36 -12.11 -10.04
CA VAL A 49 13.06 -11.78 -8.80
C VAL A 49 13.35 -13.05 -8.02
N ARG A 50 14.48 -13.09 -7.35
CA ARG A 50 14.88 -14.22 -6.50
C ARG A 50 15.17 -13.71 -5.11
N VAL A 51 14.69 -14.45 -4.14
CA VAL A 51 15.13 -14.30 -2.76
C VAL A 51 16.53 -14.88 -2.65
N PRO A 52 17.48 -14.28 -1.91
CA PRO A 52 18.79 -14.89 -1.64
C PRO A 52 18.64 -16.29 -1.07
N ASP A 53 19.52 -17.23 -1.49
CA ASP A 53 19.42 -18.64 -1.12
C ASP A 53 19.46 -18.89 0.41
N ASN A 54 20.09 -17.99 1.17
CA ASN A 54 20.20 -18.05 2.64
C ASN A 54 19.22 -17.10 3.35
N PHE A 55 18.16 -16.65 2.68
CA PHE A 55 17.19 -15.76 3.31
C PHE A 55 16.22 -16.56 4.18
N GLU A 56 16.24 -16.27 5.47
CA GLU A 56 15.28 -16.77 6.43
C GLU A 56 14.27 -15.68 6.80
N ILE A 57 12.99 -16.05 6.86
CA ILE A 57 11.94 -15.09 7.31
C ILE A 57 12.15 -14.91 8.82
N PRO A 58 12.41 -13.67 9.28
CA PRO A 58 12.64 -13.42 10.70
C PRO A 58 11.37 -13.67 11.51
N GLU A 59 11.54 -14.26 12.68
CA GLU A 59 10.45 -14.37 13.65
C GLU A 59 10.01 -12.98 14.11
N PRO A 60 8.70 -12.73 14.16
CA PRO A 60 8.18 -11.44 14.64
C PRO A 60 8.57 -11.20 16.11
N LYS A 61 9.24 -10.10 16.36
CA LYS A 61 9.72 -9.73 17.69
C LYS A 61 8.68 -8.88 18.43
N PRO A 62 8.52 -9.05 19.75
CA PRO A 62 7.81 -8.07 20.54
C PRO A 62 8.53 -6.72 20.43
N LEU A 63 7.79 -5.61 20.51
CA LEU A 63 8.34 -4.26 20.45
C LEU A 63 9.29 -4.04 21.64
N THR A 64 10.57 -4.29 21.44
CA THR A 64 11.64 -4.01 22.41
C THR A 64 12.62 -3.04 21.77
N LEU A 65 12.71 -1.83 22.32
CA LEU A 65 13.72 -0.85 21.93
C LEU A 65 15.04 -1.24 22.64
N THR A 66 15.82 -2.09 22.01
CA THR A 66 17.02 -2.67 22.64
C THR A 66 18.31 -1.94 22.29
N SER A 67 18.33 -1.11 21.26
CA SER A 67 19.52 -0.34 20.88
C SER A 67 19.27 1.16 20.85
N SER A 68 20.32 1.94 21.10
CA SER A 68 20.26 3.41 20.98
C SER A 68 20.01 3.89 19.54
N ALA A 69 20.47 3.12 18.55
CA ALA A 69 20.22 3.40 17.13
C ALA A 69 18.75 3.18 16.75
N ASP A 70 18.13 2.12 17.26
CA ASP A 70 16.69 1.85 17.06
C ASP A 70 15.85 2.94 17.72
N LEU A 71 16.22 3.34 18.95
CA LEU A 71 15.55 4.43 19.65
C LEU A 71 15.64 5.75 18.88
N ALA A 72 16.82 6.11 18.36
CA ALA A 72 17.01 7.32 17.56
C ALA A 72 16.19 7.30 16.27
N GLY A 73 16.12 6.15 15.59
CA GLY A 73 15.31 5.95 14.39
C GLY A 73 13.81 6.09 14.69
N VAL A 74 13.34 5.48 15.77
CA VAL A 74 11.95 5.59 16.23
C VAL A 74 11.61 7.00 16.66
N LEU A 75 12.49 7.68 17.41
CA LEU A 75 12.29 9.09 17.81
C LEU A 75 12.23 10.02 16.59
N LYS A 76 13.17 9.89 15.63
CA LYS A 76 13.16 10.65 14.37
C LYS A 76 11.88 10.42 13.57
N SER A 77 11.39 9.18 13.54
CA SER A 77 10.12 8.82 12.88
C SER A 77 8.90 9.31 13.66
N SER A 78 8.96 9.30 14.98
CA SER A 78 7.88 9.75 15.88
C SER A 78 7.78 11.26 15.95
N ALA A 79 8.86 12.03 15.70
CA ALA A 79 8.80 13.47 15.58
C ALA A 79 7.80 13.92 14.51
N ALA A 80 7.68 13.16 13.43
CA ALA A 80 6.69 13.39 12.40
C ALA A 80 5.24 13.26 12.92
N LEU A 81 4.99 12.33 13.84
CA LEU A 81 3.69 12.16 14.50
C LEU A 81 3.35 13.38 15.35
N ALA A 82 4.31 13.87 16.17
CA ALA A 82 4.11 15.02 17.02
C ALA A 82 3.87 16.31 16.21
N VAL A 83 4.71 16.57 15.19
CA VAL A 83 4.60 17.76 14.32
C VAL A 83 3.28 17.77 13.55
N ARG A 84 2.74 16.61 13.19
CA ARG A 84 1.46 16.45 12.49
C ARG A 84 0.28 16.19 13.44
N LEU A 85 0.45 16.42 14.76
CA LEU A 85 -0.60 16.26 15.78
C LEU A 85 -1.30 14.89 15.75
N GLY A 86 -0.55 13.82 15.45
CA GLY A 86 -1.11 12.49 15.36
C GLY A 86 -1.99 12.20 14.13
N THR A 87 -2.04 13.11 13.15
CA THR A 87 -2.83 12.92 11.93
C THR A 87 -2.50 11.61 11.25
N GLY A 88 -3.51 10.78 10.97
CA GLY A 88 -3.35 9.44 10.40
C GLY A 88 -3.06 8.32 11.42
N ALA A 89 -3.07 8.61 12.73
CA ALA A 89 -3.00 7.56 13.76
C ALA A 89 -4.34 6.85 13.95
N PHE A 90 -5.43 7.57 13.72
CA PHE A 90 -6.79 7.14 13.95
C PHE A 90 -7.61 7.29 12.67
N VAL A 91 -8.61 6.42 12.51
CA VAL A 91 -9.65 6.60 11.50
C VAL A 91 -10.66 7.65 11.94
N LEU A 92 -11.41 8.20 10.99
CA LEU A 92 -12.46 9.17 11.27
C LEU A 92 -13.54 8.53 12.18
N GLY A 93 -13.99 9.28 13.18
CA GLY A 93 -14.97 8.79 14.16
C GLY A 93 -14.44 7.70 15.10
N TRP A 94 -13.14 7.65 15.32
CA TRP A 94 -12.53 6.70 16.26
C TRP A 94 -13.14 6.81 17.66
N LYS A 95 -13.44 5.67 18.26
CA LYS A 95 -13.94 5.53 19.63
C LYS A 95 -13.41 4.28 20.30
N ILE A 96 -13.42 4.26 21.62
CA ILE A 96 -13.16 3.08 22.41
C ILE A 96 -14.49 2.35 22.64
N ASP A 97 -14.56 1.08 22.26
CA ASP A 97 -15.75 0.25 22.44
C ASP A 97 -15.73 -0.46 23.80
N SER A 98 -14.58 -0.94 24.24
CA SER A 98 -14.42 -1.65 25.51
C SER A 98 -12.99 -1.53 26.04
N VAL A 99 -12.84 -1.50 27.36
CA VAL A 99 -11.54 -1.55 28.08
C VAL A 99 -11.29 -2.94 28.70
N PHE A 100 -12.32 -3.80 28.76
CA PHE A 100 -12.28 -5.13 29.35
C PHE A 100 -12.70 -6.21 28.34
N ALA A 101 -12.27 -6.10 27.09
CA ALA A 101 -12.58 -7.08 26.07
C ALA A 101 -11.91 -8.43 26.38
N LYS A 102 -12.51 -9.53 25.91
CA LYS A 102 -11.86 -10.85 25.98
C LYS A 102 -10.70 -10.90 25.00
N GLN A 103 -9.56 -11.45 25.43
CA GLN A 103 -8.35 -11.55 24.58
C GLN A 103 -8.45 -12.66 23.53
N ASP A 104 -9.28 -13.68 23.73
CA ASP A 104 -9.25 -14.94 22.97
C ASP A 104 -10.42 -15.12 21.98
N ASP A 105 -11.03 -14.04 21.50
CA ASP A 105 -12.16 -14.13 20.55
C ASP A 105 -11.76 -13.91 19.08
N GLY A 106 -10.46 -13.95 18.78
CA GLY A 106 -9.92 -13.79 17.42
C GLY A 106 -9.91 -12.35 16.90
N LYS A 107 -10.35 -11.37 17.69
CA LYS A 107 -10.36 -9.95 17.33
C LYS A 107 -9.17 -9.20 17.92
N TYR A 108 -8.78 -8.13 17.25
CA TYR A 108 -7.73 -7.25 17.74
C TYR A 108 -8.18 -6.51 19.02
N GLY A 109 -7.29 -6.50 20.00
CA GLY A 109 -7.39 -5.65 21.18
C GLY A 109 -5.99 -5.24 21.67
N LEU A 110 -5.84 -3.99 22.08
CA LEU A 110 -4.59 -3.52 22.69
C LEU A 110 -4.53 -3.97 24.13
N SER A 111 -3.65 -4.93 24.44
CA SER A 111 -3.43 -5.42 25.79
C SER A 111 -2.45 -4.53 26.55
N ILE A 112 -2.88 -3.98 27.69
CA ILE A 112 -2.06 -3.21 28.63
C ILE A 112 -2.27 -3.81 30.02
N GLY A 113 -1.37 -4.66 30.46
CA GLY A 113 -1.54 -5.44 31.70
C GLY A 113 -2.80 -6.30 31.64
N PRO A 114 -3.73 -6.18 32.63
CA PRO A 114 -4.98 -6.94 32.64
C PRO A 114 -6.07 -6.38 31.70
N PHE A 115 -5.83 -5.21 31.09
CA PHE A 115 -6.80 -4.53 30.25
C PHE A 115 -6.61 -4.91 28.79
N CYS A 116 -7.73 -5.16 28.09
CA CYS A 116 -7.77 -5.31 26.65
C CYS A 116 -8.71 -4.25 26.07
N ILE A 117 -8.13 -3.26 25.39
CA ILE A 117 -8.85 -2.11 24.84
C ILE A 117 -9.19 -2.41 23.38
N ARG A 118 -10.48 -2.37 23.05
CA ARG A 118 -10.99 -2.41 21.68
C ARG A 118 -11.47 -1.06 21.25
N ASP A 119 -11.23 -0.78 20.01
CA ASP A 119 -11.61 0.45 19.35
C ASP A 119 -12.19 0.20 17.96
N SER A 120 -13.07 1.08 17.53
CA SER A 120 -13.68 1.08 16.20
C SER A 120 -13.89 2.49 15.68
N SER A 121 -14.49 2.61 14.51
CA SER A 121 -15.06 3.88 14.02
C SER A 121 -16.57 3.90 14.28
N SER A 122 -17.08 5.03 14.72
CA SER A 122 -18.53 5.26 14.85
C SER A 122 -19.22 5.63 13.54
N VAL A 123 -18.45 6.02 12.52
CA VAL A 123 -18.98 6.65 11.30
C VAL A 123 -18.58 5.96 10.01
N LEU A 124 -17.55 5.09 10.03
CA LEU A 124 -17.04 4.45 8.81
C LEU A 124 -17.67 3.09 8.51
N GLN A 125 -18.48 2.51 9.41
CA GLN A 125 -19.05 1.17 9.22
C GLN A 125 -19.91 1.08 7.96
N ASP A 126 -20.71 2.11 7.71
CA ASP A 126 -21.62 2.18 6.56
C ASP A 126 -21.10 3.10 5.42
N ALA A 127 -19.87 3.62 5.54
CA ALA A 127 -19.30 4.47 4.52
C ALA A 127 -19.00 3.66 3.24
N PRO A 128 -19.21 4.24 2.04
CA PRO A 128 -18.96 3.57 0.77
C PRO A 128 -17.50 3.06 0.68
N ARG A 129 -17.31 1.90 0.04
CA ARG A 129 -15.98 1.31 -0.15
C ARG A 129 -15.70 1.06 -1.62
N PRO A 130 -14.50 1.39 -2.13
CA PRO A 130 -14.12 1.10 -3.50
C PRO A 130 -14.04 -0.42 -3.70
N THR A 131 -14.58 -0.93 -4.81
CA THR A 131 -14.49 -2.36 -5.19
C THR A 131 -13.14 -2.71 -5.83
N LYS A 132 -12.49 -1.71 -6.42
CA LYS A 132 -11.13 -1.79 -6.97
C LYS A 132 -10.25 -0.80 -6.21
N PRO A 133 -8.98 -1.12 -5.93
CA PRO A 133 -8.08 -0.17 -5.28
C PRO A 133 -8.01 1.15 -6.05
N LEU A 134 -8.05 2.26 -5.31
CA LEU A 134 -7.71 3.57 -5.86
C LEU A 134 -6.24 3.57 -6.26
N ILE A 135 -5.85 4.41 -7.21
CA ILE A 135 -4.47 4.51 -7.66
C ILE A 135 -3.97 5.92 -7.37
N LEU A 136 -2.85 6.02 -6.66
CA LEU A 136 -2.20 7.31 -6.37
C LEU A 136 -0.77 7.31 -6.90
N TYR A 137 -0.50 8.17 -7.90
CA TYR A 137 0.86 8.50 -8.31
C TYR A 137 1.41 9.52 -7.33
N GLU A 138 2.55 9.19 -6.68
CA GLU A 138 3.06 9.97 -5.58
C GLU A 138 4.56 9.79 -5.36
N TYR A 139 5.17 10.57 -4.47
CA TYR A 139 6.42 10.20 -3.80
C TYR A 139 6.36 10.57 -2.31
N ASP A 140 7.03 9.78 -1.47
CA ASP A 140 6.82 9.84 -0.02
C ASP A 140 7.16 11.19 0.62
N GLY A 141 8.21 11.87 0.14
CA GLY A 141 8.64 13.16 0.66
C GLY A 141 7.77 14.35 0.25
N SER A 142 6.77 14.16 -0.63
CA SER A 142 5.92 15.27 -1.08
C SER A 142 4.90 15.69 -0.01
N PRO A 143 4.86 16.98 0.39
CA PRO A 143 3.87 17.47 1.34
C PRO A 143 2.44 17.44 0.78
N PHE A 144 2.28 17.60 -0.53
CA PHE A 144 0.99 17.51 -1.21
C PHE A 144 0.48 16.07 -1.27
N CYS A 145 1.34 15.11 -1.59
CA CYS A 145 0.99 13.68 -1.56
C CYS A 145 0.64 13.22 -0.15
N LYS A 146 1.37 13.73 0.86
CA LYS A 146 1.13 13.38 2.25
C LYS A 146 -0.28 13.72 2.73
N ARG A 147 -0.84 14.87 2.36
CA ARG A 147 -2.21 15.25 2.71
C ARG A 147 -3.23 14.24 2.16
N VAL A 148 -3.04 13.82 0.91
CA VAL A 148 -3.91 12.84 0.28
C VAL A 148 -3.80 11.48 0.96
N ARG A 149 -2.57 11.03 1.28
CA ARG A 149 -2.35 9.78 2.02
C ARG A 149 -2.97 9.80 3.42
N GLU A 150 -2.88 10.94 4.12
CA GLU A 150 -3.55 11.12 5.42
C GLU A 150 -5.07 11.01 5.29
N THR A 151 -5.67 11.60 4.24
CA THR A 151 -7.11 11.46 3.94
C THR A 151 -7.49 10.01 3.67
N ILE A 152 -6.75 9.32 2.82
CA ILE A 152 -6.92 7.88 2.53
C ILE A 152 -6.89 7.07 3.83
N ASN A 153 -5.93 7.37 4.70
CA ASN A 153 -5.75 6.66 5.96
C ASN A 153 -6.88 6.93 6.97
N VAL A 154 -7.33 8.18 7.13
CA VAL A 154 -8.45 8.49 8.05
C VAL A 154 -9.78 7.96 7.56
N LEU A 155 -9.95 7.78 6.26
CA LEU A 155 -11.10 7.12 5.63
C LEU A 155 -10.99 5.59 5.60
N ASP A 156 -9.88 5.02 6.09
CA ASP A 156 -9.61 3.57 6.12
C ASP A 156 -9.69 2.91 4.74
N LEU A 157 -9.12 3.55 3.72
CA LEU A 157 -9.15 3.09 2.33
C LEU A 157 -7.89 2.31 1.98
N THR A 158 -8.05 1.29 1.12
CA THR A 158 -6.94 0.58 0.49
C THR A 158 -6.61 1.22 -0.85
N VAL A 159 -5.33 1.53 -1.10
CA VAL A 159 -4.86 2.26 -2.27
C VAL A 159 -3.60 1.64 -2.85
N GLU A 160 -3.53 1.53 -4.18
CA GLU A 160 -2.30 1.21 -4.90
C GLU A 160 -1.48 2.49 -5.11
N TYR A 161 -0.30 2.55 -4.52
CA TYR A 161 0.66 3.61 -4.76
C TYR A 161 1.55 3.29 -5.95
N ARG A 162 1.71 4.27 -6.85
CA ARG A 162 2.63 4.25 -8.00
C ARG A 162 3.72 5.29 -7.80
N PRO A 163 4.88 4.88 -7.26
CA PRO A 163 5.95 5.82 -6.91
C PRO A 163 6.53 6.57 -8.12
N CYS A 164 6.66 7.89 -7.96
CA CYS A 164 7.27 8.81 -8.90
C CYS A 164 8.42 9.60 -8.25
N PRO A 165 9.46 8.94 -7.69
CA PRO A 165 10.55 9.63 -7.01
C PRO A 165 11.44 10.36 -8.02
N GLY A 166 11.36 11.69 -8.04
CA GLY A 166 12.04 12.53 -9.02
C GLY A 166 11.31 12.63 -10.37
N ALA A 167 11.70 13.61 -11.18
CA ALA A 167 10.93 14.07 -12.33
C ALA A 167 10.83 13.07 -13.50
N ARG A 168 11.68 12.04 -13.57
CA ARG A 168 11.75 11.08 -14.69
C ARG A 168 12.09 9.67 -14.22
N SER A 169 11.53 9.23 -13.13
CA SER A 169 11.77 7.90 -12.59
C SER A 169 10.48 7.25 -12.08
N GLY A 170 10.53 5.95 -11.85
CA GLY A 170 9.38 5.19 -11.43
C GLY A 170 8.24 5.29 -12.43
N PHE A 171 7.06 5.56 -11.94
CA PHE A 171 5.84 5.65 -12.73
C PHE A 171 5.61 7.03 -13.39
N SER A 172 6.59 7.95 -13.31
CA SER A 172 6.49 9.29 -13.92
C SER A 172 6.29 9.25 -15.44
N ASP A 173 6.87 8.27 -16.15
CA ASP A 173 6.69 8.13 -17.59
C ASP A 173 5.31 7.56 -17.96
N GLU A 174 4.77 6.67 -17.13
CA GLU A 174 3.41 6.18 -17.27
C GLU A 174 2.41 7.32 -17.06
N LEU A 175 2.61 8.11 -15.99
CA LEU A 175 1.81 9.29 -15.71
C LEU A 175 1.86 10.30 -16.87
N PHE A 176 3.06 10.56 -17.40
CA PHE A 176 3.22 11.47 -18.54
C PHE A 176 2.51 10.99 -19.79
N LYS A 177 2.60 9.69 -20.11
CA LYS A 177 1.88 9.09 -21.26
C LYS A 177 0.37 9.22 -21.10
N ARG A 178 -0.14 9.11 -19.86
CA ARG A 178 -1.56 9.22 -19.56
C ARG A 178 -2.08 10.65 -19.64
N THR A 179 -1.31 11.63 -19.14
CA THR A 179 -1.83 12.98 -18.82
C THR A 179 -1.08 14.12 -19.47
N GLY A 180 0.09 13.86 -20.07
CA GLY A 180 1.01 14.90 -20.57
C GLY A 180 1.78 15.63 -19.47
N LYS A 181 1.58 15.29 -18.18
CA LYS A 181 2.24 15.93 -17.03
C LYS A 181 2.95 14.91 -16.14
N ARG A 182 3.92 15.37 -15.33
CA ARG A 182 4.67 14.55 -14.35
C ARG A 182 4.49 15.04 -12.91
N THR A 183 3.57 15.95 -12.69
CA THR A 183 3.27 16.47 -11.34
C THR A 183 2.49 15.44 -10.53
N VAL A 184 2.79 15.39 -9.21
CA VAL A 184 2.12 14.53 -8.25
C VAL A 184 1.70 15.37 -7.02
N PRO A 185 0.64 14.97 -6.31
CA PRO A 185 -0.13 13.73 -6.45
C PRO A 185 -1.05 13.73 -7.68
N TYR A 186 -1.31 12.53 -8.22
CA TYR A 186 -2.36 12.32 -9.20
C TYR A 186 -3.18 11.10 -8.77
N LEU A 187 -4.45 11.33 -8.50
CA LEU A 187 -5.40 10.30 -8.08
C LEU A 187 -6.19 9.78 -9.27
N VAL A 188 -6.37 8.47 -9.33
CA VAL A 188 -7.26 7.79 -10.28
C VAL A 188 -8.19 6.88 -9.50
N ASP A 189 -9.48 7.03 -9.70
CA ASP A 189 -10.48 6.11 -9.19
C ASP A 189 -11.07 5.26 -10.32
N PRO A 190 -10.69 3.98 -10.41
CA PRO A 190 -11.22 3.10 -11.45
C PRO A 190 -12.68 2.66 -11.22
N ASN A 191 -13.27 3.02 -10.07
CA ASN A 191 -14.66 2.68 -9.74
C ASN A 191 -15.66 3.69 -10.35
N THR A 192 -15.26 4.96 -10.42
CA THR A 192 -16.07 6.07 -10.90
C THR A 192 -15.57 6.69 -12.21
N GLY A 193 -14.29 6.44 -12.55
CA GLY A 193 -13.61 7.08 -13.66
C GLY A 193 -13.08 8.48 -13.34
N PHE A 194 -13.14 8.90 -12.08
CA PHE A 194 -12.60 10.20 -11.64
C PHE A 194 -11.08 10.18 -11.61
N GLU A 195 -10.46 11.28 -12.08
CA GLU A 195 -9.01 11.48 -11.97
C GLU A 195 -8.65 12.96 -11.92
N THR A 196 -7.70 13.34 -11.06
CA THR A 196 -7.27 14.74 -10.90
C THR A 196 -5.86 14.88 -10.31
N PHE A 197 -5.23 16.03 -10.55
CA PHE A 197 -3.90 16.40 -10.04
C PHE A 197 -3.92 17.15 -8.71
N GLU A 198 -4.93 18.00 -8.48
CA GLU A 198 -4.93 18.91 -7.33
C GLU A 198 -5.23 18.18 -6.02
N SER A 199 -4.30 18.29 -5.06
CA SER A 199 -4.44 17.56 -3.78
C SER A 199 -5.68 17.98 -2.98
N SER A 200 -6.14 19.21 -3.10
CA SER A 200 -7.38 19.67 -2.47
C SER A 200 -8.59 19.01 -3.10
N ASP A 201 -8.67 18.98 -4.44
CA ASP A 201 -9.76 18.33 -5.16
C ASP A 201 -9.79 16.81 -4.89
N GLN A 202 -8.61 16.19 -4.74
CA GLN A 202 -8.51 14.77 -4.35
C GLN A 202 -9.09 14.54 -2.95
N ILE A 203 -8.76 15.39 -1.99
CA ILE A 203 -9.27 15.31 -0.62
C ILE A 203 -10.78 15.46 -0.60
N ASP A 204 -11.31 16.50 -1.28
CA ASP A 204 -12.74 16.77 -1.35
C ASP A 204 -13.49 15.61 -2.02
N TYR A 205 -12.96 15.09 -3.13
CA TYR A 205 -13.50 13.91 -3.80
C TYR A 205 -13.55 12.67 -2.89
N LEU A 206 -12.44 12.37 -2.20
CA LEU A 206 -12.36 11.21 -1.31
C LEU A 206 -13.35 11.31 -0.15
N LEU A 207 -13.51 12.51 0.43
CA LEU A 207 -14.46 12.75 1.52
C LEU A 207 -15.92 12.65 1.04
N GLN A 208 -16.23 13.19 -0.15
CA GLN A 208 -17.58 13.14 -0.71
C GLN A 208 -17.98 11.74 -1.19
N THR A 209 -17.03 10.98 -1.75
CA THR A 209 -17.33 9.68 -2.38
C THR A 209 -17.24 8.52 -1.40
N TYR A 210 -16.26 8.55 -0.50
CA TYR A 210 -15.94 7.45 0.42
C TYR A 210 -15.99 7.83 1.90
N GLY A 211 -16.27 9.09 2.19
CA GLY A 211 -16.51 9.54 3.56
C GLY A 211 -17.90 9.18 4.06
N PRO A 212 -18.11 9.23 5.37
CA PRO A 212 -19.44 9.14 5.95
C PRO A 212 -20.22 10.45 5.68
N PRO A 213 -21.54 10.48 5.89
CA PRO A 213 -22.33 11.70 5.79
C PRO A 213 -21.72 12.87 6.59
N GLU A 214 -21.71 14.06 6.00
CA GLU A 214 -21.01 15.23 6.57
C GLU A 214 -21.53 15.66 7.96
N ASP A 215 -22.75 15.34 8.29
CA ASP A 215 -23.40 15.60 9.57
C ASP A 215 -23.10 14.52 10.65
N SER A 216 -22.47 13.43 10.27
CA SER A 216 -22.16 12.31 11.16
C SER A 216 -20.87 12.49 11.96
N TYR A 217 -20.04 13.49 11.64
CA TYR A 217 -18.76 13.75 12.29
C TYR A 217 -18.45 15.25 12.40
N ASP A 218 -17.58 15.59 13.37
CA ASP A 218 -17.08 16.96 13.48
C ASP A 218 -16.01 17.22 12.38
N LYS A 219 -16.32 18.12 11.45
CA LYS A 219 -15.37 18.56 10.39
C LYS A 219 -14.08 19.13 10.96
N LEU A 220 -14.10 19.62 12.20
CA LEU A 220 -12.89 20.09 12.88
C LEU A 220 -11.87 18.96 13.09
N ALA A 221 -12.31 17.69 13.14
CA ALA A 221 -11.38 16.55 13.24
C ALA A 221 -10.43 16.44 12.02
N LEU A 222 -10.81 17.01 10.88
CA LEU A 222 -10.03 16.97 9.63
C LEU A 222 -9.18 18.24 9.39
N TRP A 223 -9.23 19.24 10.29
CA TRP A 223 -8.50 20.49 10.07
C TRP A 223 -6.98 20.33 9.81
N PRO A 224 -6.24 19.36 10.40
CA PRO A 224 -4.82 19.21 10.12
C PRO A 224 -4.53 18.77 8.69
N ILE A 225 -5.55 18.25 7.97
CA ILE A 225 -5.49 17.84 6.57
C ILE A 225 -6.02 18.96 5.67
N THR A 226 -7.20 19.49 6.01
CA THR A 226 -7.94 20.45 5.17
C THR A 226 -7.35 21.86 5.22
N PHE A 227 -6.78 22.27 6.35
CA PHE A 227 -6.09 23.56 6.43
C PHE A 227 -4.73 23.49 5.73
N GLN A 228 -4.74 23.84 4.45
CA GLN A 228 -3.66 23.60 3.50
C GLN A 228 -2.31 24.17 3.97
N SER A 229 -2.26 25.40 4.47
CA SER A 229 -1.01 26.06 4.88
C SER A 229 -0.34 25.31 6.03
N PHE A 230 -1.10 24.90 7.04
CA PHE A 230 -0.58 24.07 8.14
C PHE A 230 -0.10 22.72 7.65
N SER A 231 -0.95 22.05 6.85
CA SER A 231 -0.64 20.72 6.34
C SER A 231 0.64 20.71 5.50
N ILE A 232 0.81 21.64 4.57
CA ILE A 232 1.97 21.72 3.70
C ILE A 232 3.22 22.09 4.51
N SER A 233 3.15 23.13 5.37
CA SER A 233 4.31 23.60 6.14
C SER A 233 4.85 22.52 7.08
N THR A 234 3.97 21.88 7.85
CA THR A 234 4.37 20.83 8.79
C THR A 234 4.84 19.56 8.08
N SER A 235 4.22 19.19 6.95
CA SER A 235 4.66 18.04 6.14
C SER A 235 6.03 18.30 5.50
N THR A 236 6.28 19.53 5.01
CA THR A 236 7.59 19.93 4.47
C THR A 236 8.67 19.87 5.56
N MET A 237 8.37 20.40 6.75
CA MET A 237 9.29 20.34 7.89
C MET A 237 9.65 18.88 8.23
N VAL A 238 8.65 18.00 8.30
CA VAL A 238 8.89 16.57 8.54
C VAL A 238 9.73 15.93 7.44
N ALA A 239 9.48 16.24 6.17
CA ALA A 239 10.27 15.73 5.05
C ALA A 239 11.74 16.16 5.14
N ILE A 240 12.01 17.44 5.45
CA ILE A 240 13.36 17.98 5.62
C ILE A 240 14.06 17.33 6.82
N LEU A 241 13.41 17.22 7.97
CA LEU A 241 13.98 16.58 9.17
C LEU A 241 14.36 15.11 8.93
N ARG A 242 13.81 14.47 7.90
CA ARG A 242 14.08 13.10 7.50
C ARG A 242 14.94 12.99 6.23
N ASP A 243 15.58 14.07 5.78
CA ASP A 243 16.41 14.10 4.57
C ASP A 243 15.63 13.79 3.27
N MET A 244 14.39 14.24 3.19
CA MET A 244 13.50 14.08 2.02
C MET A 244 13.42 12.62 1.51
N PRO A 245 13.03 11.65 2.34
CA PRO A 245 13.05 10.24 1.99
C PRO A 245 12.09 9.95 0.82
N GLY A 246 12.44 8.97 -0.02
CA GLY A 246 11.63 8.60 -1.18
C GLY A 246 11.50 9.68 -2.26
N SER A 247 12.23 10.81 -2.16
CA SER A 247 12.21 11.88 -3.17
C SER A 247 13.01 11.55 -4.41
N ARG A 248 13.91 10.59 -4.34
CA ARG A 248 14.80 10.18 -5.44
C ARG A 248 14.78 8.65 -5.59
N ARG A 249 14.87 8.22 -6.84
CA ARG A 249 15.11 6.81 -7.14
C ARG A 249 16.47 6.40 -6.62
N GLN A 250 16.54 5.26 -5.98
CA GLN A 250 17.79 4.64 -5.55
C GLN A 250 18.62 4.25 -6.79
N PRO A 251 19.93 4.60 -6.86
CA PRO A 251 20.73 4.41 -8.08
C PRO A 251 20.82 2.97 -8.55
N ASN A 252 20.87 2.00 -7.62
CA ASN A 252 20.93 0.57 -7.92
C ASN A 252 19.55 -0.12 -7.90
N ALA A 253 18.44 0.63 -7.86
CA ALA A 253 17.12 0.03 -8.03
C ALA A 253 17.02 -0.66 -9.40
N ARG A 254 16.48 -1.88 -9.43
CA ARG A 254 16.29 -2.63 -10.68
C ARG A 254 15.50 -1.80 -11.70
N PRO A 255 15.88 -1.84 -12.98
CA PRO A 255 15.20 -1.05 -14.02
C PRO A 255 13.78 -1.54 -14.32
N ASP A 256 13.46 -2.79 -13.95
CA ASP A 256 12.21 -3.48 -14.22
C ASP A 256 11.24 -3.51 -13.03
N ASN A 257 11.56 -2.81 -11.92
CA ASN A 257 10.72 -2.79 -10.72
C ASN A 257 9.25 -2.36 -10.98
N GLN A 258 9.02 -1.45 -11.94
CA GLN A 258 7.65 -1.02 -12.30
C GLN A 258 6.80 -2.13 -12.94
N LYS A 259 7.42 -3.21 -13.44
CA LYS A 259 6.73 -4.37 -14.04
C LYS A 259 6.29 -5.41 -12.99
N MET A 260 6.76 -5.27 -11.74
CA MET A 260 6.42 -6.20 -10.66
C MET A 260 4.94 -6.10 -10.28
N LYS A 261 4.39 -7.17 -9.71
CA LYS A 261 3.06 -7.14 -9.07
C LYS A 261 3.09 -6.20 -7.86
N PRO A 262 1.97 -5.55 -7.50
CA PRO A 262 1.94 -4.71 -6.31
C PRO A 262 2.30 -5.51 -5.05
N ILE A 263 3.25 -4.99 -4.27
CA ILE A 263 3.56 -5.52 -2.94
C ILE A 263 2.45 -5.05 -2.01
N LYS A 264 1.86 -5.95 -1.21
CA LYS A 264 0.87 -5.57 -0.22
C LYS A 264 1.55 -5.21 1.09
N LEU A 265 1.26 -4.02 1.59
CA LEU A 265 1.78 -3.49 2.84
C LEU A 265 0.63 -3.15 3.79
N TRP A 266 0.59 -3.81 4.94
CA TRP A 266 -0.35 -3.51 6.01
C TRP A 266 0.30 -2.52 6.97
N GLY A 267 -0.39 -1.39 7.19
CA GLY A 267 0.15 -0.33 8.02
C GLY A 267 -0.70 0.93 8.03
N TYR A 268 -0.17 2.03 8.55
CA TYR A 268 -0.84 3.32 8.56
C TYR A 268 0.16 4.47 8.39
N GLU A 269 -0.32 5.60 7.89
CA GLU A 269 0.50 6.72 7.38
C GLU A 269 1.53 7.23 8.38
N CYS A 270 1.16 7.42 9.63
CA CYS A 270 2.03 8.03 10.63
C CYS A 270 2.87 7.04 11.43
N SER A 271 2.74 5.73 11.19
CA SER A 271 3.49 4.71 11.92
C SER A 271 5.01 4.88 11.70
N PRO A 272 5.80 5.03 12.77
CA PRO A 272 7.26 5.16 12.66
C PRO A 272 7.93 3.89 12.12
N PHE A 273 7.29 2.73 12.23
CA PHE A 273 7.79 1.44 11.76
C PHE A 273 7.42 1.15 10.31
N VAL A 274 6.25 1.59 9.86
CA VAL A 274 5.77 1.42 8.48
C VAL A 274 6.47 2.40 7.53
N ARG A 275 6.75 3.60 7.99
CA ARG A 275 7.31 4.68 7.18
C ARG A 275 8.61 4.30 6.46
N PRO A 276 9.65 3.72 7.12
CA PRO A 276 10.88 3.33 6.41
C PRO A 276 10.65 2.32 5.29
N VAL A 277 9.70 1.39 5.46
CA VAL A 277 9.33 0.43 4.42
C VAL A 277 8.73 1.14 3.22
N ARG A 278 7.79 2.07 3.45
CA ARG A 278 7.15 2.84 2.39
C ARG A 278 8.14 3.73 1.64
N GLU A 279 9.05 4.40 2.38
CA GLU A 279 10.14 5.19 1.81
C GLU A 279 11.06 4.34 0.92
N LYS A 280 11.34 3.09 1.33
CA LYS A 280 12.12 2.13 0.54
C LYS A 280 11.37 1.70 -0.72
N LEU A 281 10.10 1.31 -0.61
CA LEU A 281 9.26 0.98 -1.77
C LEU A 281 9.21 2.13 -2.78
N CYS A 282 9.09 3.36 -2.29
CA CYS A 282 9.11 4.56 -3.13
C CYS A 282 10.45 4.73 -3.84
N SER A 283 11.58 4.68 -3.12
CA SER A 283 12.92 4.86 -3.70
C SER A 283 13.30 3.75 -4.69
N LEU A 284 12.79 2.55 -4.51
CA LEU A 284 12.95 1.42 -5.43
C LEU A 284 11.97 1.44 -6.60
N CYS A 285 11.04 2.40 -6.65
CA CYS A 285 10.00 2.51 -7.67
C CYS A 285 9.09 1.26 -7.73
N LEU A 286 8.80 0.64 -6.59
CA LEU A 286 7.93 -0.51 -6.47
C LEU A 286 6.50 -0.06 -6.19
N ARG A 287 5.57 -0.43 -7.07
CA ARG A 287 4.16 -0.24 -6.77
C ARG A 287 3.73 -1.11 -5.60
N HIS A 288 2.89 -0.57 -4.76
CA HIS A 288 2.44 -1.28 -3.59
C HIS A 288 1.00 -0.91 -3.21
N GLU A 289 0.29 -1.88 -2.70
CA GLU A 289 -1.05 -1.71 -2.15
C GLU A 289 -0.95 -1.54 -0.65
N MET A 290 -1.35 -0.37 -0.16
CA MET A 290 -1.37 -0.07 1.26
C MET A 290 -2.74 -0.40 1.84
N VAL A 291 -2.79 -1.38 2.74
CA VAL A 291 -3.98 -1.70 3.54
C VAL A 291 -3.92 -0.89 4.83
N SER A 292 -4.82 0.06 4.98
CA SER A 292 -4.87 0.92 6.17
C SER A 292 -5.15 0.10 7.43
N CYS A 293 -4.36 0.34 8.48
CA CYS A 293 -4.51 -0.31 9.78
C CYS A 293 -4.43 0.72 10.93
N ALA A 294 -4.94 1.94 10.72
CA ALA A 294 -5.00 2.96 11.76
C ALA A 294 -5.88 2.50 12.93
N ARG A 295 -5.83 3.20 14.06
CA ARG A 295 -6.68 2.88 15.22
C ARG A 295 -8.15 3.02 14.85
N GLY A 296 -8.94 1.99 15.16
CA GLY A 296 -10.35 1.89 14.79
C GLY A 296 -10.62 1.27 13.42
N SER A 297 -9.59 0.87 12.67
CA SER A 297 -9.73 0.16 11.39
C SER A 297 -10.15 -1.30 11.61
N THR A 298 -11.12 -1.76 10.81
CA THR A 298 -11.55 -3.17 10.76
C THR A 298 -10.48 -4.09 10.15
N ASN A 299 -9.52 -3.55 9.39
CA ASN A 299 -8.41 -4.31 8.82
C ASN A 299 -7.49 -4.91 9.89
N ARG A 300 -7.55 -4.41 11.14
CA ARG A 300 -6.83 -5.02 12.27
C ARG A 300 -7.38 -6.40 12.62
N ASP A 301 -8.70 -6.55 12.63
CA ASP A 301 -9.36 -7.85 12.84
C ASP A 301 -9.09 -8.79 11.66
N GLN A 302 -9.13 -8.26 10.42
CA GLN A 302 -8.76 -9.05 9.22
C GLN A 302 -7.32 -9.56 9.28
N MET A 303 -6.38 -8.77 9.80
CA MET A 303 -5.00 -9.23 10.01
C MET A 303 -4.92 -10.32 11.08
N MET A 304 -5.65 -10.16 12.21
CA MET A 304 -5.74 -11.20 13.24
C MET A 304 -6.28 -12.51 12.69
N GLU A 305 -7.33 -12.46 11.89
CA GLU A 305 -7.90 -13.64 11.22
C GLU A 305 -6.91 -14.27 10.24
N LYS A 306 -6.20 -13.45 9.46
CA LYS A 306 -5.29 -13.92 8.41
C LYS A 306 -4.01 -14.55 8.95
N VAL A 307 -3.38 -13.95 9.96
CA VAL A 307 -2.03 -14.33 10.42
C VAL A 307 -1.93 -14.58 11.92
N GLY A 308 -3.04 -14.58 12.64
CA GLY A 308 -3.11 -14.88 14.07
C GLY A 308 -2.54 -13.79 14.99
N ARG A 309 -2.15 -12.63 14.45
CA ARG A 309 -1.62 -11.49 15.21
C ARG A 309 -1.83 -10.17 14.49
N PHE A 310 -1.82 -9.09 15.26
CA PHE A 310 -1.73 -7.74 14.70
C PHE A 310 -0.38 -7.12 15.05
N GLN A 311 0.41 -6.87 14.01
CA GLN A 311 1.66 -6.13 14.11
C GLN A 311 1.94 -5.44 12.76
N VAL A 312 2.35 -4.18 12.76
CA VAL A 312 2.67 -3.43 11.54
C VAL A 312 4.08 -2.85 11.61
N PRO A 313 4.80 -2.86 10.49
CA PRO A 313 4.40 -3.30 9.16
C PRO A 313 4.30 -4.81 9.01
N PHE A 314 3.35 -5.27 8.19
CA PHE A 314 3.32 -6.61 7.62
C PHE A 314 3.33 -6.48 6.10
N MET A 315 4.21 -7.20 5.43
CA MET A 315 4.39 -7.15 3.98
C MET A 315 4.10 -8.52 3.37
N GLU A 316 3.40 -8.51 2.24
CA GLU A 316 3.20 -9.69 1.39
C GLU A 316 3.76 -9.37 -0.01
N ASP A 317 4.73 -10.13 -0.46
CA ASP A 317 5.33 -9.96 -1.79
C ASP A 317 4.87 -11.07 -2.75
N PRO A 318 3.92 -10.77 -3.67
CA PRO A 318 3.41 -11.76 -4.61
C PRO A 318 4.42 -12.12 -5.73
N ASN A 319 5.54 -11.42 -5.82
CA ASN A 319 6.57 -11.70 -6.83
C ASN A 319 7.51 -12.83 -6.39
N THR A 320 7.66 -13.03 -5.09
CA THR A 320 8.52 -14.06 -4.50
C THR A 320 7.75 -15.07 -3.64
N GLY A 321 6.53 -14.73 -3.21
CA GLY A 321 5.74 -15.50 -2.27
C GLY A 321 6.09 -15.27 -0.80
N ILE A 322 6.98 -14.33 -0.50
CA ILE A 322 7.38 -14.01 0.88
C ILE A 322 6.32 -13.14 1.56
N ALA A 323 6.00 -13.51 2.81
CA ALA A 323 5.22 -12.68 3.73
C ALA A 323 5.98 -12.55 5.05
N MET A 324 6.16 -11.32 5.54
CA MET A 324 7.00 -11.07 6.70
C MET A 324 6.63 -9.81 7.47
N PHE A 325 6.98 -9.81 8.74
CA PHE A 325 6.90 -8.67 9.65
C PHE A 325 8.27 -7.97 9.74
N GLU A 326 8.41 -7.01 10.63
CA GLU A 326 9.59 -6.26 11.02
C GLU A 326 10.08 -5.26 9.97
N GLY A 327 9.94 -3.98 10.29
CA GLY A 327 10.29 -2.89 9.37
C GLY A 327 11.73 -2.91 8.87
N PRO A 328 12.75 -3.03 9.72
CA PRO A 328 14.14 -3.09 9.29
C PRO A 328 14.44 -4.29 8.39
N GLU A 329 13.92 -5.45 8.73
CA GLU A 329 14.10 -6.70 7.99
C GLU A 329 13.38 -6.64 6.63
N ILE A 330 12.18 -6.03 6.56
CA ILE A 330 11.49 -5.76 5.29
C ILE A 330 12.32 -4.82 4.41
N VAL A 331 12.89 -3.75 4.97
CA VAL A 331 13.75 -2.82 4.23
C VAL A 331 14.98 -3.53 3.67
N GLN A 332 15.61 -4.40 4.46
CA GLN A 332 16.76 -5.20 4.02
C GLN A 332 16.37 -6.21 2.93
N TYR A 333 15.22 -6.88 3.10
CA TYR A 333 14.68 -7.79 2.09
C TYR A 333 14.46 -7.06 0.75
N LEU A 334 13.79 -5.91 0.77
CA LEU A 334 13.54 -5.10 -0.42
C LEU A 334 14.85 -4.66 -1.10
N GLU A 335 15.86 -4.29 -0.31
CA GLU A 335 17.19 -3.97 -0.82
C GLU A 335 17.83 -5.16 -1.53
N ASN A 336 17.79 -6.34 -0.94
CA ASN A 336 18.43 -7.54 -1.49
C ASN A 336 17.72 -8.05 -2.76
N VAL A 337 16.40 -7.94 -2.84
CA VAL A 337 15.59 -8.52 -3.92
C VAL A 337 15.42 -7.57 -5.09
N TYR A 338 15.27 -6.27 -4.82
CA TYR A 338 14.84 -5.26 -5.81
C TYR A 338 15.93 -4.27 -6.21
N THR A 339 17.19 -4.57 -5.90
CA THR A 339 18.36 -3.85 -6.40
C THR A 339 19.22 -4.74 -7.30
N VAL A 340 20.14 -4.13 -7.99
CA VAL A 340 21.20 -4.79 -8.77
C VAL A 340 22.55 -4.39 -8.22
N ASP A 341 23.50 -5.34 -8.20
CA ASP A 341 24.87 -5.04 -7.81
C ASP A 341 25.48 -4.03 -8.78
N LYS A 342 26.19 -3.04 -8.25
CA LYS A 342 26.86 -1.99 -9.04
C LYS A 342 27.85 -2.56 -10.08
N TYR A 343 28.25 -3.82 -9.93
CA TYR A 343 29.25 -4.49 -10.79
C TYR A 343 28.61 -5.32 -11.92
N SER A 344 27.29 -5.53 -11.93
CA SER A 344 26.62 -6.32 -12.98
C SER A 344 26.09 -5.46 -14.14
N GLN A 345 26.40 -4.15 -14.16
CA GLN A 345 26.02 -3.22 -15.24
C GLN A 345 27.18 -2.84 -16.18
N LYS A 346 28.23 -3.67 -16.27
CA LYS A 346 29.30 -3.50 -17.26
C LYS A 346 29.11 -4.43 -18.44
#